data_545836e5ecdf1101a61a666d66c0505b
#
_entry.id   545836e5ecdf1101a61a666d66c0505b
#
_cell.length_a   1.000
_cell.length_b   1.000
_cell.length_c   1.000
_cell.angle_alpha   90.00
_cell.angle_beta   90.00
_cell.angle_gamma   90.00
#
_symmetry.space_group_name_H-M   'P 1'
#
loop_
_entity.id
_entity.type
_entity.pdbx_description
1 polymer ?
#
loop_
_entity_poly.entity_id
_entity_poly.type
_entity_poly.pdbx_seq_one_letter_code
_entity_poly.pdbx_strand_id
1 'polypeptide(L)'
;LEHLILSGKLQVGEKLPPERQLAEMMQVSRAVVNNGISELEKKGFLTVKPRSGTYVADFRRKGTLDTLIAIMNYNGGRMRDQEIRSIFEVRIALDTLAAQLAIDTISDKNIQRLLEFVNQIRDAQDVTTAIEAAYEFQHEFALISGNTLIPLIFQSFRAPIFNMWERYCELYGIEELYRSNYKTWTYIRDRDTQGAIAWVQKSMQDCIDGKHQIYYSNEFV
;
A
#
# COMPACT_ATOMS: atom_id res chain seq x y z
N LEU A 1 13.17 -12.14 -13.20
CA LEU A 1 12.02 -13.07 -13.31
C LEU A 1 10.74 -12.42 -12.78
N GLU A 2 10.73 -11.87 -11.57
CA GLU A 2 9.56 -11.18 -10.98
C GLU A 2 8.99 -10.12 -11.92
N HIS A 3 9.86 -9.24 -12.47
CA HIS A 3 9.45 -8.25 -13.47
C HIS A 3 8.80 -8.87 -14.71
N LEU A 4 9.31 -9.99 -15.23
CA LEU A 4 8.75 -10.67 -16.39
C LEU A 4 7.36 -11.27 -16.11
N ILE A 5 7.15 -11.76 -14.89
CA ILE A 5 5.85 -12.28 -14.45
C ILE A 5 4.85 -11.14 -14.28
N LEU A 6 5.23 -10.07 -13.56
CA LEU A 6 4.33 -8.95 -13.28
C LEU A 6 4.00 -8.12 -14.53
N SER A 7 4.95 -8.01 -15.49
CA SER A 7 4.69 -7.38 -16.81
C SER A 7 3.85 -8.25 -17.76
N GLY A 8 3.57 -9.51 -17.38
CA GLY A 8 2.85 -10.45 -18.23
C GLY A 8 3.67 -11.02 -19.38
N LYS A 9 4.99 -10.80 -19.41
CA LYS A 9 5.89 -11.44 -20.41
C LYS A 9 6.06 -12.93 -20.17
N LEU A 10 5.94 -13.37 -18.91
CA LEU A 10 5.82 -14.79 -18.53
C LEU A 10 4.39 -15.03 -18.06
N GLN A 11 3.71 -15.97 -18.70
CA GLN A 11 2.31 -16.26 -18.44
C GLN A 11 2.13 -17.28 -17.31
N VAL A 12 1.02 -17.20 -16.59
CA VAL A 12 0.63 -18.21 -15.59
C VAL A 12 0.59 -19.60 -16.23
N GLY A 13 1.25 -20.57 -15.59
CA GLY A 13 1.38 -21.94 -16.09
C GLY A 13 2.55 -22.14 -17.05
N GLU A 14 3.22 -21.10 -17.49
CA GLU A 14 4.39 -21.21 -18.36
C GLU A 14 5.55 -21.90 -17.64
N LYS A 15 6.22 -22.81 -18.34
CA LYS A 15 7.40 -23.52 -17.83
C LYS A 15 8.65 -22.69 -18.06
N LEU A 16 9.41 -22.44 -17.01
CA LEU A 16 10.71 -21.80 -17.12
C LEU A 16 11.76 -22.70 -17.74
N PRO A 17 12.77 -22.14 -18.43
CA PRO A 17 13.94 -22.89 -18.83
C PRO A 17 14.63 -23.56 -17.63
N PRO A 18 15.35 -24.68 -17.84
CA PRO A 18 16.15 -25.30 -16.78
C PRO A 18 17.11 -24.32 -16.12
N GLU A 19 17.38 -24.46 -14.82
CA GLU A 19 18.25 -23.58 -14.05
C GLU A 19 19.61 -23.29 -14.70
N ARG A 20 20.20 -24.31 -15.34
CA ARG A 20 21.45 -24.16 -16.10
C ARG A 20 21.30 -23.15 -17.24
N GLN A 21 20.24 -23.26 -18.01
CA GLN A 21 19.98 -22.38 -19.13
C GLN A 21 19.62 -20.97 -18.65
N LEU A 22 18.84 -20.84 -17.56
CA LEU A 22 18.57 -19.54 -16.93
C LEU A 22 19.85 -18.85 -16.45
N ALA A 23 20.77 -19.61 -15.84
CA ALA A 23 22.07 -19.08 -15.39
C ALA A 23 22.91 -18.55 -16.57
N GLU A 24 22.95 -19.27 -17.68
CA GLU A 24 23.61 -18.87 -18.91
C GLU A 24 22.98 -17.60 -19.51
N MET A 25 21.64 -17.58 -19.64
CA MET A 25 20.88 -16.44 -20.20
C MET A 25 21.00 -15.16 -19.35
N MET A 26 21.03 -15.31 -18.03
CA MET A 26 21.10 -14.19 -17.09
C MET A 26 22.53 -13.81 -16.70
N GLN A 27 23.55 -14.54 -17.18
CA GLN A 27 24.97 -14.34 -16.88
C GLN A 27 25.28 -14.34 -15.37
N VAL A 28 24.65 -15.25 -14.64
CA VAL A 28 24.83 -15.45 -13.19
C VAL A 28 25.16 -16.90 -12.86
N SER A 29 25.59 -17.16 -11.62
CA SER A 29 25.82 -18.54 -11.16
C SER A 29 24.50 -19.31 -10.98
N ARG A 30 24.58 -20.65 -11.08
CA ARG A 30 23.44 -21.52 -10.82
C ARG A 30 22.90 -21.37 -9.38
N ALA A 31 23.78 -21.10 -8.42
CA ALA A 31 23.39 -20.85 -7.04
C ALA A 31 22.51 -19.60 -6.91
N VAL A 32 22.81 -18.53 -7.64
CA VAL A 32 21.99 -17.30 -7.68
C VAL A 32 20.62 -17.58 -8.29
N VAL A 33 20.57 -18.36 -9.39
CA VAL A 33 19.28 -18.75 -10.01
C VAL A 33 18.44 -19.57 -9.04
N ASN A 34 19.04 -20.57 -8.38
CA ASN A 34 18.33 -21.45 -7.43
C ASN A 34 17.76 -20.65 -6.25
N ASN A 35 18.56 -19.74 -5.66
CA ASN A 35 18.10 -18.87 -4.60
C ASN A 35 16.94 -17.97 -5.06
N GLY A 36 17.06 -17.37 -6.25
CA GLY A 36 15.99 -16.54 -6.83
C GLY A 36 14.72 -17.30 -7.11
N ILE A 37 14.80 -18.55 -7.60
CA ILE A 37 13.64 -19.43 -7.78
C ILE A 37 12.98 -19.76 -6.43
N SER A 38 13.79 -20.10 -5.41
CA SER A 38 13.28 -20.39 -4.07
C SER A 38 12.58 -19.19 -3.43
N GLU A 39 13.10 -17.98 -3.62
CA GLU A 39 12.46 -16.74 -3.14
C GLU A 39 11.13 -16.47 -3.86
N LEU A 40 11.11 -16.61 -5.18
CA LEU A 40 9.90 -16.41 -5.98
C LEU A 40 8.85 -17.49 -5.72
N GLU A 41 9.27 -18.72 -5.38
CA GLU A 41 8.36 -19.77 -4.92
C GLU A 41 7.74 -19.42 -3.57
N LYS A 42 8.53 -18.96 -2.59
CA LYS A 42 8.04 -18.47 -1.28
C LYS A 42 7.06 -17.31 -1.43
N LYS A 43 7.33 -16.40 -2.36
CA LYS A 43 6.44 -15.29 -2.71
C LYS A 43 5.22 -15.73 -3.53
N GLY A 44 5.06 -17.00 -3.88
CA GLY A 44 3.93 -17.52 -4.66
C GLY A 44 3.92 -17.18 -6.15
N PHE A 45 5.02 -16.64 -6.70
CA PHE A 45 5.16 -16.36 -8.13
C PHE A 45 5.55 -17.59 -8.96
N LEU A 46 6.23 -18.55 -8.35
CA LEU A 46 6.66 -19.79 -9.00
C LEU A 46 6.16 -21.01 -8.25
N THR A 47 6.12 -22.15 -8.95
CA THR A 47 5.90 -23.47 -8.36
C THR A 47 6.94 -24.43 -8.93
N VAL A 48 7.73 -25.05 -8.06
CA VAL A 48 8.69 -26.09 -8.42
C VAL A 48 7.99 -27.44 -8.35
N LYS A 49 7.91 -28.15 -9.48
CA LYS A 49 7.37 -29.51 -9.56
C LYS A 49 8.52 -30.50 -9.67
N PRO A 50 8.75 -31.39 -8.67
CA PRO A 50 9.84 -32.36 -8.71
C PRO A 50 9.87 -33.13 -10.02
N ARG A 51 11.03 -33.28 -10.62
CA ARG A 51 11.28 -33.96 -11.90
C ARG A 51 10.58 -33.37 -13.13
N SER A 52 9.74 -32.34 -12.96
CA SER A 52 8.98 -31.69 -14.05
C SER A 52 9.56 -30.33 -14.43
N GLY A 53 9.99 -29.55 -13.45
CA GLY A 53 10.59 -28.23 -13.64
C GLY A 53 9.87 -27.14 -12.86
N THR A 54 10.24 -25.89 -13.13
CA THR A 54 9.69 -24.68 -12.49
C THR A 54 8.66 -24.04 -13.42
N TYR A 55 7.54 -23.62 -12.87
CA TYR A 55 6.41 -23.03 -13.59
C TYR A 55 5.98 -21.73 -12.95
N VAL A 56 5.50 -20.78 -13.76
CA VAL A 56 4.85 -19.56 -13.26
C VAL A 56 3.54 -19.96 -12.55
N ALA A 57 3.43 -19.60 -11.29
CA ALA A 57 2.26 -19.88 -10.47
C ALA A 57 1.12 -18.89 -10.75
N ASP A 58 -0.12 -19.31 -10.50
CA ASP A 58 -1.22 -18.36 -10.35
C ASP A 58 -1.11 -17.66 -8.99
N PHE A 59 -0.33 -16.59 -8.96
CA PHE A 59 -0.05 -15.85 -7.73
C PHE A 59 -1.29 -15.18 -7.15
N ARG A 60 -2.38 -15.00 -7.90
CA ARG A 60 -3.65 -14.52 -7.36
C ARG A 60 -4.30 -15.54 -6.44
N ARG A 61 -4.01 -16.84 -6.66
CA ARG A 61 -4.53 -17.97 -5.85
C ARG A 61 -3.55 -18.44 -4.78
N LYS A 62 -2.24 -18.27 -5.01
CA LYS A 62 -1.17 -18.82 -4.15
C LYS A 62 -0.32 -17.74 -3.49
N GLY A 63 -0.61 -16.48 -3.75
CA GLY A 63 0.14 -15.35 -3.22
C GLY A 63 0.07 -15.25 -1.70
N THR A 64 1.09 -14.63 -1.14
CA THR A 64 1.28 -14.30 0.27
C THR A 64 1.26 -12.77 0.44
N LEU A 65 1.46 -12.27 1.65
CA LEU A 65 1.71 -10.83 1.88
C LEU A 65 2.95 -10.35 1.12
N ASP A 66 3.99 -11.19 0.99
CA ASP A 66 5.19 -10.84 0.21
C ASP A 66 4.88 -10.68 -1.28
N THR A 67 3.94 -11.47 -1.81
CA THR A 67 3.44 -11.29 -3.18
C THR A 67 2.79 -9.93 -3.35
N LEU A 68 1.94 -9.54 -2.40
CA LEU A 68 1.26 -8.26 -2.42
C LEU A 68 2.27 -7.11 -2.38
N ILE A 69 3.24 -7.17 -1.47
CA ILE A 69 4.33 -6.19 -1.37
C ILE A 69 5.13 -6.11 -2.67
N ALA A 70 5.44 -7.24 -3.29
CA ALA A 70 6.17 -7.28 -4.56
C ALA A 70 5.39 -6.63 -5.71
N ILE A 71 4.07 -6.88 -5.78
CA ILE A 71 3.18 -6.23 -6.77
C ILE A 71 3.17 -4.71 -6.57
N MET A 72 3.09 -4.26 -5.33
CA MET A 72 3.02 -2.84 -4.98
C MET A 72 4.33 -2.10 -5.27
N ASN A 73 5.48 -2.77 -5.12
CA ASN A 73 6.80 -2.21 -5.41
C ASN A 73 7.20 -2.34 -6.89
N TYR A 74 6.39 -3.02 -7.68
CA TYR A 74 6.62 -3.16 -9.11
C TYR A 74 6.58 -1.78 -9.80
N ASN A 75 7.45 -1.55 -10.80
CA ASN A 75 7.62 -0.26 -11.50
C ASN A 75 8.08 0.91 -10.59
N GLY A 76 8.87 0.65 -9.54
CA GLY A 76 9.33 1.69 -8.63
C GLY A 76 8.21 2.31 -7.78
N GLY A 77 7.13 1.53 -7.57
CA GLY A 77 5.98 1.95 -6.78
C GLY A 77 4.91 2.72 -7.55
N ARG A 78 5.09 2.98 -8.84
CA ARG A 78 4.03 3.50 -9.70
C ARG A 78 3.01 2.39 -9.96
N MET A 79 1.89 2.47 -9.26
CA MET A 79 0.81 1.50 -9.35
C MET A 79 -0.12 1.81 -10.52
N ARG A 80 -0.72 0.77 -11.10
CA ARG A 80 -1.81 0.92 -12.07
C ARG A 80 -3.07 1.43 -11.37
N ASP A 81 -3.92 2.14 -12.08
CA ASP A 81 -5.17 2.72 -11.55
C ASP A 81 -6.04 1.69 -10.81
N GLN A 82 -6.10 0.44 -11.30
CA GLN A 82 -6.83 -0.64 -10.64
C GLN A 82 -6.22 -1.03 -9.28
N GLU A 83 -4.91 -0.95 -9.15
CA GLU A 83 -4.20 -1.24 -7.87
C GLU A 83 -4.42 -0.11 -6.88
N ILE A 84 -4.34 1.15 -7.33
CA ILE A 84 -4.67 2.34 -6.54
C ILE A 84 -6.09 2.24 -5.99
N ARG A 85 -7.07 1.94 -6.87
CA ARG A 85 -8.47 1.72 -6.47
C ARG A 85 -8.57 0.63 -5.39
N SER A 86 -7.96 -0.53 -5.62
CA SER A 86 -8.03 -1.66 -4.69
C SER A 86 -7.43 -1.33 -3.32
N ILE A 87 -6.35 -0.54 -3.27
CA ILE A 87 -5.76 -0.09 -2.01
C ILE A 87 -6.72 0.84 -1.27
N PHE A 88 -7.33 1.81 -1.94
CA PHE A 88 -8.32 2.69 -1.31
C PHE A 88 -9.52 1.90 -0.77
N GLU A 89 -10.05 0.94 -1.53
CA GLU A 89 -11.17 0.10 -1.09
C GLU A 89 -10.82 -0.68 0.19
N VAL A 90 -9.62 -1.27 0.28
CA VAL A 90 -9.13 -1.94 1.49
C VAL A 90 -8.92 -0.93 2.64
N ARG A 91 -8.34 0.23 2.35
CA ARG A 91 -8.13 1.27 3.37
C ARG A 91 -9.45 1.80 3.93
N ILE A 92 -10.46 2.03 3.09
CA ILE A 92 -11.80 2.43 3.57
C ILE A 92 -12.30 1.44 4.63
N ALA A 93 -12.17 0.15 4.39
CA ALA A 93 -12.61 -0.87 5.35
C ALA A 93 -11.80 -0.83 6.66
N LEU A 94 -10.46 -0.74 6.56
CA LEU A 94 -9.58 -0.74 7.73
C LEU A 94 -9.69 0.56 8.55
N ASP A 95 -9.71 1.72 7.90
CA ASP A 95 -9.79 3.02 8.57
C ASP A 95 -11.17 3.23 9.20
N THR A 96 -12.24 2.74 8.55
CA THR A 96 -13.60 2.70 9.13
C THR A 96 -13.64 1.81 10.39
N LEU A 97 -13.04 0.62 10.34
CA LEU A 97 -12.96 -0.26 11.50
C LEU A 97 -12.14 0.38 12.64
N ALA A 98 -11.00 1.02 12.33
CA ALA A 98 -10.22 1.72 13.33
C ALA A 98 -11.02 2.85 14.00
N ALA A 99 -11.79 3.62 13.22
CA ALA A 99 -12.67 4.67 13.74
C ALA A 99 -13.75 4.10 14.69
N GLN A 100 -14.40 3.01 14.31
CA GLN A 100 -15.40 2.33 15.15
C GLN A 100 -14.84 1.82 16.47
N LEU A 101 -13.59 1.33 16.46
CA LEU A 101 -12.97 0.76 17.66
C LEU A 101 -12.36 1.81 18.59
N ALA A 102 -11.90 2.95 18.04
CA ALA A 102 -11.11 3.93 18.79
C ALA A 102 -11.92 5.13 19.29
N ILE A 103 -12.78 5.72 18.46
CA ILE A 103 -13.26 7.10 18.67
C ILE A 103 -14.05 7.26 19.97
N ASP A 104 -14.93 6.33 20.30
CA ASP A 104 -15.79 6.43 21.49
C ASP A 104 -14.99 6.35 22.81
N THR A 105 -13.83 5.70 22.80
CA THR A 105 -13.04 5.41 23.99
C THR A 105 -11.67 6.10 24.02
N ILE A 106 -11.31 6.85 22.97
CA ILE A 106 -10.00 7.51 22.86
C ILE A 106 -9.78 8.49 24.01
N SER A 107 -8.60 8.47 24.59
CA SER A 107 -8.22 9.41 25.65
C SER A 107 -7.93 10.80 25.08
N ASP A 108 -8.12 11.85 25.91
CA ASP A 108 -7.75 13.23 25.51
C ASP A 108 -6.24 13.36 25.24
N LYS A 109 -5.41 12.58 25.94
CA LYS A 109 -3.98 12.49 25.66
C LYS A 109 -3.69 12.02 24.25
N ASN A 110 -4.39 10.99 23.80
CA ASN A 110 -4.25 10.46 22.45
C ASN A 110 -4.77 11.43 21.39
N ILE A 111 -5.87 12.15 21.68
CA ILE A 111 -6.38 13.21 20.79
C ILE A 111 -5.33 14.32 20.63
N GLN A 112 -4.65 14.74 21.71
CA GLN A 112 -3.56 15.72 21.63
C GLN A 112 -2.35 15.17 20.86
N ARG A 113 -1.98 13.94 21.09
CA ARG A 113 -0.91 13.26 20.33
C ARG A 113 -1.17 13.26 18.84
N LEU A 114 -2.40 12.94 18.43
CA LEU A 114 -2.80 12.99 17.02
C LEU A 114 -2.75 14.40 16.44
N LEU A 115 -3.08 15.43 17.24
CA LEU A 115 -2.97 16.84 16.82
C LEU A 115 -1.52 17.24 16.52
N GLU A 116 -0.55 16.70 17.26
CA GLU A 116 0.88 16.97 17.02
C GLU A 116 1.28 16.56 15.59
N PHE A 117 0.85 15.38 15.12
CA PHE A 117 1.11 14.96 13.75
C PHE A 117 0.40 15.83 12.71
N VAL A 118 -0.85 16.21 12.97
CA VAL A 118 -1.59 17.12 12.08
C VAL A 118 -0.89 18.48 11.97
N ASN A 119 -0.37 19.00 13.08
CA ASN A 119 0.41 20.25 13.06
C ASN A 119 1.74 20.07 12.29
N GLN A 120 2.39 18.91 12.40
CA GLN A 120 3.60 18.61 11.61
C GLN A 120 3.32 18.61 10.11
N ILE A 121 2.14 18.09 9.67
CA ILE A 121 1.73 18.20 8.26
C ILE A 121 1.60 19.66 7.84
N ARG A 122 0.93 20.49 8.65
CA ARG A 122 0.75 21.93 8.39
C ARG A 122 2.08 22.66 8.25
N ASP A 123 3.01 22.39 9.14
CA ASP A 123 4.28 23.11 9.28
C ASP A 123 5.39 22.55 8.38
N ALA A 124 5.10 21.45 7.63
CA ALA A 124 6.05 20.80 6.73
C ALA A 124 6.46 21.71 5.57
N GLN A 125 7.77 21.76 5.30
CA GLN A 125 8.35 22.59 4.24
C GLN A 125 8.53 21.83 2.92
N ASP A 126 8.35 20.51 2.94
CA ASP A 126 8.48 19.61 1.78
C ASP A 126 7.47 18.46 1.86
N VAL A 127 7.24 17.83 0.70
CA VAL A 127 6.25 16.76 0.55
C VAL A 127 6.61 15.54 1.40
N THR A 128 7.89 15.17 1.47
CA THR A 128 8.34 13.99 2.20
C THR A 128 8.02 14.12 3.69
N THR A 129 8.37 15.26 4.30
CA THR A 129 8.06 15.56 5.72
C THR A 129 6.55 15.55 5.98
N ALA A 130 5.75 16.12 5.07
CA ALA A 130 4.29 16.13 5.19
C ALA A 130 3.69 14.71 5.15
N ILE A 131 4.17 13.87 4.24
CA ILE A 131 3.72 12.49 4.07
C ILE A 131 4.10 11.64 5.29
N GLU A 132 5.31 11.80 5.82
CA GLU A 132 5.75 11.09 7.03
C GLU A 132 4.83 11.42 8.21
N ALA A 133 4.54 12.70 8.43
CA ALA A 133 3.62 13.12 9.50
C ALA A 133 2.19 12.60 9.29
N ALA A 134 1.69 12.59 8.05
CA ALA A 134 0.39 12.04 7.72
C ALA A 134 0.34 10.52 7.95
N TYR A 135 1.43 9.81 7.64
CA TYR A 135 1.56 8.39 7.91
C TYR A 135 1.55 8.11 9.41
N GLU A 136 2.34 8.84 10.20
CA GLU A 136 2.38 8.68 11.66
C GLU A 136 1.02 8.97 12.30
N PHE A 137 0.29 9.98 11.83
CA PHE A 137 -1.08 10.25 12.27
C PHE A 137 -1.99 9.03 12.09
N GLN A 138 -1.99 8.44 10.91
CA GLN A 138 -2.87 7.31 10.62
C GLN A 138 -2.41 6.01 11.30
N HIS A 139 -1.10 5.78 11.36
CA HIS A 139 -0.53 4.61 12.03
C HIS A 139 -0.77 4.66 13.55
N GLU A 140 -0.57 5.82 14.18
CA GLU A 140 -0.88 6.01 15.61
C GLU A 140 -2.38 5.80 15.88
N PHE A 141 -3.25 6.31 15.00
CA PHE A 141 -4.68 6.08 15.14
C PHE A 141 -5.05 4.59 15.00
N ALA A 142 -4.39 3.87 14.11
CA ALA A 142 -4.53 2.42 13.99
C ALA A 142 -4.08 1.68 15.26
N LEU A 143 -3.00 2.12 15.91
CA LEU A 143 -2.54 1.58 17.21
C LEU A 143 -3.56 1.85 18.33
N ILE A 144 -4.12 3.06 18.38
CA ILE A 144 -5.13 3.48 19.36
C ILE A 144 -6.41 2.63 19.23
N SER A 145 -6.72 2.11 18.05
CA SER A 145 -7.89 1.23 17.87
C SER A 145 -7.84 -0.06 18.69
N GLY A 146 -6.67 -0.44 19.19
CA GLY A 146 -6.46 -1.69 19.93
C GLY A 146 -6.54 -2.96 19.09
N ASN A 147 -6.82 -2.86 17.80
CA ASN A 147 -6.77 -4.00 16.88
C ASN A 147 -5.32 -4.34 16.57
N THR A 148 -4.92 -5.59 16.84
CA THR A 148 -3.51 -6.02 16.70
C THR A 148 -3.05 -6.17 15.24
N LEU A 149 -3.96 -6.25 14.27
CA LEU A 149 -3.65 -6.48 12.85
C LEU A 149 -3.66 -5.21 12.02
N ILE A 150 -4.55 -4.25 12.31
CA ILE A 150 -4.66 -3.00 11.52
C ILE A 150 -3.31 -2.27 11.40
N PRO A 151 -2.56 -2.00 12.49
CA PRO A 151 -1.28 -1.30 12.37
C PRO A 151 -0.23 -2.10 11.60
N LEU A 152 -0.22 -3.43 11.70
CA LEU A 152 0.72 -4.28 10.96
C LEU A 152 0.40 -4.29 9.46
N ILE A 153 -0.88 -4.36 9.10
CA ILE A 153 -1.31 -4.25 7.71
C ILE A 153 -0.94 -2.86 7.17
N PHE A 154 -1.21 -1.80 7.93
CA PHE A 154 -0.87 -0.43 7.57
C PHE A 154 0.64 -0.26 7.34
N GLN A 155 1.47 -0.83 8.22
CA GLN A 155 2.93 -0.84 8.07
C GLN A 155 3.38 -1.59 6.81
N SER A 156 2.73 -2.69 6.46
CA SER A 156 3.04 -3.45 5.24
C SER A 156 2.72 -2.67 3.95
N PHE A 157 1.78 -1.72 4.04
CA PHE A 157 1.38 -0.84 2.94
C PHE A 157 2.11 0.51 2.94
N ARG A 158 3.12 0.71 3.79
CA ARG A 158 3.80 2.00 3.92
C ARG A 158 4.31 2.55 2.59
N ALA A 159 5.07 1.77 1.83
CA ALA A 159 5.65 2.23 0.57
C ALA A 159 4.58 2.63 -0.47
N PRO A 160 3.56 1.82 -0.79
CA PRO A 160 2.49 2.24 -1.69
C PRO A 160 1.68 3.45 -1.17
N ILE A 161 1.43 3.56 0.14
CA ILE A 161 0.74 4.72 0.71
C ILE A 161 1.56 6.00 0.50
N PHE A 162 2.88 5.94 0.70
CA PHE A 162 3.78 7.07 0.46
C PHE A 162 3.71 7.53 -1.01
N ASN A 163 3.81 6.59 -1.96
CA ASN A 163 3.72 6.92 -3.39
C ASN A 163 2.36 7.55 -3.76
N MET A 164 1.27 7.07 -3.16
CA MET A 164 -0.06 7.64 -3.39
C MET A 164 -0.19 9.04 -2.81
N TRP A 165 0.36 9.32 -1.63
CA TRP A 165 0.35 10.66 -1.05
C TRP A 165 1.33 11.61 -1.74
N GLU A 166 2.47 11.12 -2.21
CA GLU A 166 3.38 11.92 -3.05
C GLU A 166 2.63 12.40 -4.30
N ARG A 167 1.96 11.47 -4.99
CA ARG A 167 1.11 11.80 -6.13
C ARG A 167 -0.03 12.76 -5.77
N TYR A 168 -0.67 12.55 -4.62
CA TYR A 168 -1.71 13.45 -4.13
C TYR A 168 -1.18 14.86 -3.89
N CYS A 169 -0.01 14.99 -3.25
CA CYS A 169 0.62 16.29 -2.99
C CYS A 169 1.12 16.96 -4.27
N GLU A 170 1.60 16.20 -5.27
CA GLU A 170 1.95 16.74 -6.59
C GLU A 170 0.75 17.40 -7.28
N LEU A 171 -0.41 16.80 -7.17
CA LEU A 171 -1.63 17.26 -7.83
C LEU A 171 -2.37 18.37 -7.06
N TYR A 172 -2.41 18.26 -5.73
CA TYR A 172 -3.30 19.08 -4.89
C TYR A 172 -2.57 19.88 -3.81
N GLY A 173 -1.27 19.64 -3.61
CA GLY A 173 -0.45 20.32 -2.61
C GLY A 173 -0.54 19.77 -1.20
N ILE A 174 0.43 20.15 -0.36
CA ILE A 174 0.52 19.77 1.05
C ILE A 174 -0.67 20.33 1.85
N GLU A 175 -1.15 21.51 1.50
CA GLU A 175 -2.27 22.16 2.18
C GLU A 175 -3.55 21.32 2.13
N GLU A 176 -3.81 20.63 1.02
CA GLU A 176 -4.98 19.77 0.89
C GLU A 176 -4.81 18.46 1.67
N LEU A 177 -3.58 17.90 1.73
CA LEU A 177 -3.25 16.79 2.62
C LEU A 177 -3.47 17.17 4.09
N TYR A 178 -3.02 18.36 4.51
CA TYR A 178 -3.27 18.89 5.84
C TYR A 178 -4.78 19.00 6.13
N ARG A 179 -5.55 19.65 5.25
CA ARG A 179 -7.00 19.84 5.43
C ARG A 179 -7.74 18.52 5.61
N SER A 180 -7.38 17.52 4.82
CA SER A 180 -7.98 16.19 4.91
C SER A 180 -7.70 15.53 6.26
N ASN A 181 -6.45 15.54 6.72
CA ASN A 181 -6.07 14.96 8.01
C ASN A 181 -6.62 15.77 9.20
N TYR A 182 -6.62 17.12 9.11
CA TYR A 182 -7.24 17.98 10.13
C TYR A 182 -8.75 17.70 10.25
N LYS A 183 -9.44 17.51 9.12
CA LYS A 183 -10.87 17.16 9.13
C LYS A 183 -11.12 15.81 9.81
N THR A 184 -10.30 14.81 9.54
CA THR A 184 -10.34 13.51 10.24
C THR A 184 -10.15 13.71 11.74
N TRP A 185 -9.13 14.47 12.13
CA TRP A 185 -8.87 14.78 13.54
C TRP A 185 -10.03 15.51 14.21
N THR A 186 -10.76 16.44 13.53
CA THR A 186 -11.92 17.12 14.13
C THR A 186 -13.00 16.14 14.53
N TYR A 187 -13.30 15.15 13.72
CA TYR A 187 -14.27 14.09 14.08
C TYR A 187 -13.78 13.24 15.26
N ILE A 188 -12.50 12.92 15.30
CA ILE A 188 -11.89 12.17 16.42
C ILE A 188 -11.98 13.00 17.71
N ARG A 189 -11.63 14.29 17.67
CA ARG A 189 -11.73 15.22 18.80
C ARG A 189 -13.15 15.33 19.34
N ASP A 190 -14.11 15.45 18.45
CA ASP A 190 -15.52 15.62 18.78
C ASP A 190 -16.22 14.29 19.11
N ARG A 191 -15.48 13.17 19.06
CA ARG A 191 -15.96 11.80 19.26
C ARG A 191 -17.14 11.44 18.36
N ASP A 192 -17.14 12.02 17.15
CA ASP A 192 -18.14 11.78 16.12
C ASP A 192 -17.75 10.59 15.24
N THR A 193 -17.98 9.39 15.72
CA THR A 193 -17.66 8.14 15.02
C THR A 193 -18.34 8.04 13.66
N GLN A 194 -19.61 8.45 13.56
CA GLN A 194 -20.34 8.38 12.30
C GLN A 194 -19.84 9.41 11.29
N GLY A 195 -19.56 10.62 11.74
CA GLY A 195 -18.95 11.65 10.90
C GLY A 195 -17.56 11.26 10.40
N ALA A 196 -16.72 10.65 11.25
CA ALA A 196 -15.42 10.12 10.87
C ALA A 196 -15.53 9.05 9.78
N ILE A 197 -16.41 8.08 9.93
CA ILE A 197 -16.66 7.01 8.96
C ILE A 197 -17.12 7.61 7.62
N ALA A 198 -18.12 8.49 7.64
CA ALA A 198 -18.63 9.13 6.44
C ALA A 198 -17.54 9.95 5.72
N TRP A 199 -16.68 10.61 6.48
CA TRP A 199 -15.55 11.39 5.94
C TRP A 199 -14.49 10.50 5.31
N VAL A 200 -14.07 9.42 5.99
CA VAL A 200 -13.11 8.42 5.45
C VAL A 200 -13.61 7.89 4.12
N GLN A 201 -14.86 7.42 4.07
CA GLN A 201 -15.46 6.90 2.84
C GLN A 201 -15.45 7.94 1.72
N LYS A 202 -15.93 9.16 2.02
CA LYS A 202 -16.02 10.23 1.04
C LYS A 202 -14.65 10.66 0.52
N SER A 203 -13.70 10.93 1.41
CA SER A 203 -12.37 11.46 1.03
C SER A 203 -11.58 10.45 0.19
N MET A 204 -11.67 9.16 0.51
CA MET A 204 -11.02 8.12 -0.29
C MET A 204 -11.75 7.85 -1.59
N GLN A 205 -13.08 7.90 -1.61
CA GLN A 205 -13.86 7.79 -2.85
C GLN A 205 -13.56 8.98 -3.80
N ASP A 206 -13.36 10.20 -3.26
CA ASP A 206 -12.93 11.35 -4.04
C ASP A 206 -11.54 11.13 -4.70
N CYS A 207 -10.65 10.33 -4.09
CA CYS A 207 -9.36 9.94 -4.70
C CYS A 207 -9.49 8.84 -5.77
N ILE A 208 -10.57 8.06 -5.74
CA ILE A 208 -10.85 7.00 -6.71
C ILE A 208 -11.50 7.55 -7.99
N ASP A 209 -12.60 8.30 -7.85
CA ASP A 209 -13.41 8.75 -8.99
C ASP A 209 -14.03 10.15 -8.81
N GLY A 210 -13.55 10.90 -7.78
CA GLY A 210 -14.04 12.24 -7.45
C GLY A 210 -13.04 13.36 -7.79
N LYS A 211 -13.10 14.43 -6.99
CA LYS A 211 -12.33 15.66 -7.21
C LYS A 211 -10.82 15.50 -7.05
N HIS A 212 -10.40 14.56 -6.23
CA HIS A 212 -9.01 14.37 -5.86
C HIS A 212 -8.44 13.06 -6.41
N GLN A 213 -8.90 12.66 -7.61
CA GLN A 213 -8.42 11.46 -8.28
C GLN A 213 -6.90 11.52 -8.52
N ILE A 214 -6.19 10.41 -8.18
CA ILE A 214 -4.71 10.34 -8.26
C ILE A 214 -4.21 9.36 -9.33
N TYR A 215 -5.05 8.94 -10.26
CA TYR A 215 -4.69 8.00 -11.31
C TYR A 215 -3.67 8.58 -12.29
N TYR A 216 -2.95 7.67 -12.96
CA TYR A 216 -1.97 7.99 -13.99
C TYR A 216 -2.51 7.75 -15.42
N SER A 217 -3.80 7.73 -15.61
CA SER A 217 -4.53 7.24 -16.81
C SER A 217 -4.02 7.76 -18.15
N ASN A 218 -3.25 8.84 -18.17
CA ASN A 218 -2.72 9.45 -19.39
C ASN A 218 -1.19 9.32 -19.57
N GLU A 219 -0.49 8.62 -18.66
CA GLU A 219 0.97 8.52 -18.68
C GLU A 219 1.48 7.16 -19.19
N PHE A 220 0.57 6.21 -19.49
CA PHE A 220 0.89 4.85 -19.94
C PHE A 220 0.43 4.54 -21.38
N VAL A 221 0.34 5.56 -22.24
CA VAL A 221 0.09 5.38 -23.68
C VAL A 221 1.41 5.38 -24.45
#